data_30470a78543ecb027f3227f59ebf61f7
#
_entry.id   30470a78543ecb027f3227f59ebf61f7
#
_cell.length_a   1.000
_cell.length_b   1.000
_cell.length_c   1.000
_cell.angle_alpha   90.00
_cell.angle_beta   90.00
_cell.angle_gamma   90.00
#
_symmetry.space_group_name_H-M   'P 1'
#
loop_
_entity.id
_entity.type
_entity.pdbx_description
1 polymer ?
#
loop_
_entity_poly.entity_id
_entity_poly.type
_entity_poly.pdbx_seq_one_letter_code
_entity_poly.pdbx_strand_id
1 'polypeptide(L)'
;LAGVASESADVIERARRLQALREQYHARLQVTRASALLLKLVDHLFAQPAIRIAMAEEILGITFRAASLNVQKLVDAGILQEITGRERNRVFVAQEILSLL
;
A
#
# COMPACT_ATOMS: atom_id res chain seq x y z
N LEU A 1 35.58 -4.34 4.04
CA LEU A 1 34.98 -3.01 3.94
C LEU A 1 34.02 -2.89 2.74
N ALA A 2 34.34 -3.61 1.67
CA ALA A 2 33.46 -3.62 0.48
C ALA A 2 32.05 -4.15 0.82
N GLY A 3 31.94 -5.13 1.71
CA GLY A 3 30.67 -5.67 2.15
C GLY A 3 29.80 -4.66 2.89
N VAL A 4 30.42 -3.84 3.76
CA VAL A 4 29.71 -2.80 4.50
C VAL A 4 29.20 -1.72 3.54
N ALA A 5 30.02 -1.29 2.61
CA ALA A 5 29.62 -0.30 1.61
C ALA A 5 28.49 -0.83 0.70
N SER A 6 28.58 -2.12 0.33
CA SER A 6 27.56 -2.77 -0.48
C SER A 6 26.21 -2.84 0.25
N GLU A 7 26.23 -3.20 1.54
CA GLU A 7 25.00 -3.25 2.35
C GLU A 7 24.36 -1.88 2.47
N SER A 8 25.14 -0.83 2.71
CA SER A 8 24.65 0.55 2.79
C SER A 8 24.05 0.99 1.46
N ALA A 9 24.68 0.65 0.34
CA ALA A 9 24.19 0.97 -0.99
C ALA A 9 22.86 0.27 -1.27
N ASP A 10 22.71 -1.00 -0.85
CA ASP A 10 21.49 -1.77 -1.03
C ASP A 10 20.33 -1.17 -0.23
N VAL A 11 20.58 -0.74 1.01
CA VAL A 11 19.56 -0.10 1.85
C VAL A 11 19.10 1.22 1.23
N ILE A 12 20.04 2.04 0.76
CA ILE A 12 19.73 3.32 0.12
C ILE A 12 18.94 3.10 -1.17
N GLU A 13 19.32 2.13 -1.98
CA GLU A 13 18.65 1.80 -3.23
C GLU A 13 17.21 1.34 -2.97
N ARG A 14 17.02 0.49 -1.96
CA ARG A 14 15.69 0.00 -1.58
C ARG A 14 14.80 1.16 -1.12
N ALA A 15 15.32 2.03 -0.26
CA ALA A 15 14.58 3.19 0.20
C ALA A 15 14.19 4.11 -0.97
N ARG A 16 15.09 4.28 -1.93
CA ARG A 16 14.84 5.09 -3.11
C ARG A 16 13.73 4.50 -3.98
N ARG A 17 13.73 3.17 -4.16
CA ARG A 17 12.70 2.46 -4.92
C ARG A 17 11.34 2.55 -4.25
N LEU A 18 11.30 2.42 -2.93
CA LEU A 18 10.05 2.55 -2.17
C LEU A 18 9.50 3.97 -2.29
N GLN A 19 10.36 4.98 -2.19
CA GLN A 19 9.95 6.37 -2.34
C GLN A 19 9.42 6.64 -3.75
N ALA A 20 10.09 6.14 -4.77
CA ALA A 20 9.64 6.28 -6.16
C ALA A 20 8.28 5.61 -6.38
N LEU A 21 8.08 4.43 -5.82
CA LEU A 21 6.80 3.72 -5.92
C LEU A 21 5.68 4.49 -5.24
N ARG A 22 5.96 5.05 -4.05
CA ARG A 22 5.00 5.88 -3.33
C ARG A 22 4.56 7.09 -4.17
N GLU A 23 5.51 7.76 -4.80
CA GLU A 23 5.22 8.89 -5.68
C GLU A 23 4.38 8.47 -6.89
N GLN A 24 4.67 7.30 -7.48
CA GLN A 24 3.89 6.75 -8.57
C GLN A 24 2.44 6.47 -8.15
N TYR A 25 2.25 5.90 -6.97
CA TYR A 25 0.91 5.61 -6.47
C TYR A 25 0.13 6.90 -6.21
N HIS A 26 0.77 7.90 -5.60
CA HIS A 26 0.14 9.20 -5.37
C HIS A 26 -0.28 9.86 -6.68
N ALA A 27 0.60 9.84 -7.68
CA ALA A 27 0.30 10.41 -9.00
C ALA A 27 -0.85 9.67 -9.68
N ARG A 28 -0.85 8.34 -9.62
CA ARG A 28 -1.91 7.51 -10.19
C ARG A 28 -3.28 7.81 -9.58
N LEU A 29 -3.32 7.96 -8.26
CA LEU A 29 -4.55 8.22 -7.55
C LEU A 29 -5.03 9.67 -7.73
N GLN A 30 -4.13 10.62 -7.90
CA GLN A 30 -4.50 12.02 -8.19
C GLN A 30 -5.25 12.13 -9.51
N VAL A 31 -4.85 11.36 -10.51
CA VAL A 31 -5.55 11.33 -11.80
C VAL A 31 -7.01 10.89 -11.63
N THR A 32 -7.29 9.99 -10.70
CA THR A 32 -8.64 9.51 -10.40
C THR A 32 -9.37 10.38 -9.38
N ARG A 33 -8.80 11.50 -8.97
CA ARG A 33 -9.34 12.40 -7.95
C ARG A 33 -9.59 11.69 -6.62
N ALA A 34 -8.64 10.87 -6.20
CA ALA A 34 -8.73 10.14 -4.95
C ALA A 34 -8.78 11.07 -3.75
N SER A 35 -9.52 10.65 -2.72
CA SER A 35 -9.63 11.41 -1.47
C SER A 35 -8.32 11.35 -0.67
N ALA A 36 -8.16 12.30 0.27
CA ALA A 36 -7.04 12.29 1.20
C ALA A 36 -7.02 11.01 2.04
N LEU A 37 -8.19 10.42 2.34
CA LEU A 37 -8.29 9.15 3.06
C LEU A 37 -7.65 8.01 2.29
N LEU A 38 -7.85 7.98 0.97
CA LEU A 38 -7.28 6.94 0.13
C LEU A 38 -5.75 7.04 0.10
N LEU A 39 -5.22 8.27 0.02
CA LEU A 39 -3.78 8.51 0.06
C LEU A 39 -3.18 8.12 1.41
N LYS A 40 -3.91 8.39 2.50
CA LYS A 40 -3.48 7.98 3.85
C LYS A 40 -3.38 6.46 3.95
N LEU A 41 -4.33 5.75 3.37
CA LEU A 41 -4.30 4.29 3.36
C LEU A 41 -3.10 3.75 2.56
N VAL A 42 -2.81 4.35 1.41
CA VAL A 42 -1.64 3.99 0.61
C VAL A 42 -0.34 4.18 1.41
N ASP A 43 -0.20 5.31 2.08
CA ASP A 43 0.99 5.58 2.89
C ASP A 43 1.16 4.54 3.99
N HIS A 44 0.06 4.09 4.60
CA HIS A 44 0.12 3.04 5.62
C HIS A 44 0.64 1.71 5.05
N LEU A 45 0.33 1.41 3.79
CA LEU A 45 0.77 0.17 3.17
C LEU A 45 2.29 0.06 3.05
N PHE A 46 3.00 1.18 3.01
CA PHE A 46 4.47 1.16 2.99
C PHE A 46 5.06 0.74 4.33
N ALA A 47 4.32 0.93 5.42
CA ALA A 47 4.71 0.42 6.73
C ALA A 47 4.22 -1.02 6.94
N GLN A 48 3.06 -1.35 6.37
CA GLN A 48 2.43 -2.66 6.54
C GLN A 48 1.71 -3.04 5.23
N PRO A 49 2.35 -3.83 4.36
CA PRO A 49 1.85 -4.07 3.00
C PRO A 49 0.69 -5.06 2.91
N ALA A 50 0.25 -5.64 4.01
CA ALA A 50 -0.94 -6.49 4.06
C ALA A 50 -1.99 -5.83 4.93
N ILE A 51 -3.25 -5.85 4.49
CA ILE A 51 -4.32 -5.17 5.21
C ILE A 51 -5.65 -5.93 5.09
N ARG A 52 -6.45 -5.86 6.15
CA ARG A 52 -7.85 -6.28 6.18
C ARG A 52 -8.73 -5.05 6.22
N ILE A 53 -9.98 -5.20 5.81
CA ILE A 53 -10.93 -4.08 5.81
C ILE A 53 -11.12 -3.50 7.20
N ALA A 54 -11.16 -4.35 8.25
CA ALA A 54 -11.26 -3.89 9.63
C ALA A 54 -10.10 -2.95 10.02
N MET A 55 -8.89 -3.23 9.53
CA MET A 55 -7.75 -2.36 9.77
C MET A 55 -7.90 -1.01 9.07
N ALA A 56 -8.44 -1.02 7.85
CA ALA A 56 -8.71 0.21 7.12
C ALA A 56 -9.74 1.07 7.85
N GLU A 57 -10.77 0.46 8.45
CA GLU A 57 -11.73 1.18 9.29
C GLU A 57 -11.04 1.93 10.41
N GLU A 58 -10.15 1.24 11.13
CA GLU A 58 -9.43 1.84 12.27
C GLU A 58 -8.48 2.95 11.82
N ILE A 59 -7.71 2.69 10.78
CA ILE A 59 -6.71 3.66 10.28
C ILE A 59 -7.40 4.93 9.80
N LEU A 60 -8.51 4.81 9.09
CA LEU A 60 -9.18 5.93 8.47
C LEU A 60 -10.31 6.53 9.32
N GLY A 61 -10.74 5.81 10.36
CA GLY A 61 -11.83 6.26 11.22
C GLY A 61 -13.16 6.36 10.48
N ILE A 62 -13.45 5.41 9.60
CA ILE A 62 -14.65 5.39 8.75
C ILE A 62 -15.41 4.08 8.94
N THR A 63 -16.60 4.00 8.34
CA THR A 63 -17.43 2.79 8.43
C THR A 63 -16.83 1.64 7.62
N PHE A 64 -17.27 0.42 7.92
CA PHE A 64 -16.85 -0.77 7.18
C PHE A 64 -17.14 -0.62 5.68
N ARG A 65 -18.31 -0.12 5.33
CA ARG A 65 -18.69 0.07 3.93
C ARG A 65 -17.77 1.05 3.22
N ALA A 66 -17.46 2.18 3.86
CA ALA A 66 -16.56 3.18 3.30
C ALA A 66 -15.14 2.64 3.18
N ALA A 67 -14.67 1.89 4.20
CA ALA A 67 -13.36 1.24 4.16
C ALA A 67 -13.28 0.23 3.03
N SER A 68 -14.33 -0.57 2.85
CA SER A 68 -14.45 -1.55 1.77
C SER A 68 -14.33 -0.89 0.40
N LEU A 69 -15.03 0.24 0.21
CA LEU A 69 -14.97 0.99 -1.04
C LEU A 69 -13.58 1.54 -1.31
N ASN A 70 -12.90 2.07 -0.28
CA ASN A 70 -11.54 2.58 -0.44
C ASN A 70 -10.55 1.47 -0.78
N VAL A 71 -10.66 0.32 -0.10
CA VAL A 71 -9.82 -0.85 -0.41
C VAL A 71 -10.07 -1.32 -1.85
N GLN A 72 -11.33 -1.37 -2.27
CA GLN A 72 -11.66 -1.78 -3.63
C GLN A 72 -11.08 -0.82 -4.67
N LYS A 73 -11.06 0.48 -4.41
CA LYS A 73 -10.43 1.46 -5.29
C LYS A 73 -8.94 1.17 -5.47
N LEU A 74 -8.26 0.74 -4.41
CA LEU A 74 -6.86 0.37 -4.49
C LEU A 74 -6.65 -0.93 -5.27
N VAL A 75 -7.58 -1.87 -5.16
CA VAL A 75 -7.55 -3.09 -5.98
C VAL A 75 -7.72 -2.73 -7.46
N ASP A 76 -8.68 -1.87 -7.77
CA ASP A 76 -8.96 -1.43 -9.14
C ASP A 76 -7.79 -0.67 -9.74
N ALA A 77 -7.05 0.07 -8.91
CA ALA A 77 -5.85 0.80 -9.34
C ALA A 77 -4.61 -0.09 -9.47
N GLY A 78 -4.71 -1.37 -9.13
CA GLY A 78 -3.60 -2.31 -9.21
C GLY A 78 -2.60 -2.20 -8.07
N ILE A 79 -2.95 -1.48 -6.99
CA ILE A 79 -2.08 -1.29 -5.82
C ILE A 79 -2.23 -2.45 -4.83
N LEU A 80 -3.45 -2.92 -4.62
CA LEU A 80 -3.75 -4.05 -3.75
C LEU A 80 -4.27 -5.23 -4.54
N GLN A 81 -4.02 -6.42 -4.02
CA GLN A 81 -4.54 -7.67 -4.55
C GLN A 81 -5.12 -8.49 -3.41
N GLU A 82 -6.36 -8.95 -3.56
CA GLU A 82 -6.99 -9.83 -2.60
C GLU A 82 -6.42 -11.24 -2.76
N ILE A 83 -5.96 -11.84 -1.66
CA ILE A 83 -5.26 -13.12 -1.72
C ILE A 83 -6.02 -14.29 -1.08
N THR A 84 -7.15 -14.02 -0.43
CA THR A 84 -7.88 -15.05 0.32
C THR A 84 -8.99 -15.74 -0.47
N GLY A 85 -9.60 -15.05 -1.44
CA GLY A 85 -10.72 -15.58 -2.19
C GLY A 85 -11.96 -15.87 -1.36
N ARG A 86 -12.10 -15.20 -0.20
CA ARG A 86 -13.21 -15.40 0.75
C ARG A 86 -14.14 -14.20 0.76
N GLU A 87 -15.37 -14.41 1.22
CA GLU A 87 -16.33 -13.32 1.40
C GLU A 87 -16.07 -12.53 2.69
N ARG A 88 -15.50 -13.19 3.72
CA ARG A 88 -15.26 -12.59 5.03
C ARG A 88 -13.76 -12.66 5.37
N ASN A 89 -13.31 -11.72 6.18
CA ASN A 89 -11.92 -11.66 6.64
C ASN A 89 -10.94 -11.69 5.48
N ARG A 90 -11.27 -10.96 4.40
CA ARG A 90 -10.41 -10.90 3.22
C ARG A 90 -9.12 -10.16 3.54
N VAL A 91 -8.01 -10.69 3.03
CA VAL A 91 -6.70 -10.08 3.15
C VAL A 91 -6.28 -9.53 1.80
N PHE A 92 -5.80 -8.30 1.80
CA PHE A 92 -5.31 -7.60 0.62
C PHE A 92 -3.84 -7.30 0.80
N VAL A 93 -3.06 -7.48 -0.25
CA VAL A 93 -1.60 -7.32 -0.20
C VAL A 93 -1.15 -6.37 -1.31
N ALA A 94 -0.25 -5.44 -0.95
CA ALA A 94 0.42 -4.58 -1.90
C ALA A 94 1.67 -5.31 -2.40
N GLN A 95 1.52 -6.09 -3.45
CA GLN A 95 2.56 -6.99 -3.97
C GLN A 95 3.83 -6.24 -4.39
N GLU A 96 3.68 -5.08 -5.05
CA GLU A 96 4.84 -4.31 -5.48
C GLU A 96 5.66 -3.79 -4.30
N ILE A 97 4.96 -3.32 -3.25
CA ILE A 97 5.65 -2.87 -2.03
C ILE A 97 6.35 -4.05 -1.38
N LEU A 98 5.65 -5.17 -1.25
CA LEU A 98 6.19 -6.37 -0.61
C LEU A 98 7.45 -6.85 -1.32
N SER A 99 7.50 -6.78 -2.64
CA SER A 99 8.65 -7.22 -3.42
C SER A 99 9.89 -6.35 -3.22
N LEU A 100 9.73 -5.13 -2.70
CA LEU A 100 10.83 -4.20 -2.44
C LEU A 100 11.32 -4.23 -1.00
N LEU A 101 10.62 -4.92 -0.11
CA LEU A 101 11.00 -4.99 1.32
C LEU A 101 12.06 -6.08 1.65
#